data_f94034e9e205329c4e1d6b1546e170a8
#
_entry.id   f94034e9e205329c4e1d6b1546e170a8
#
_cell.length_a   1.000
_cell.length_b   1.000
_cell.length_c   1.000
_cell.angle_alpha   90.00
_cell.angle_beta   90.00
_cell.angle_gamma   90.00
#
_symmetry.space_group_name_H-M   'P 1'
#
loop_
_entity.id
_entity.type
_entity.pdbx_description
1 polymer ?
#
loop_
_entity_poly.entity_id
_entity_poly.type
_entity_poly.pdbx_seq_one_letter_code
_entity_poly.pdbx_strand_id
1 'polypeptide(L)'
;MRIETGHLILLSILLLCPLVHSDLRAQEKTPVTRANSIMRQVIHQAPIYEHVLESYEAETYVKGRTHVPRKNKLLRYAYLVFPIERHPRDAFFEMSGLTRYDAPNHYRNEIVAINSSHLAAGRHYKEIASFVNLNVYSPTIYNKGMIMPLSPDAFKYYTFRQEGTDTISGIPVNIRFTPRQWSQKLLSGNLYVTDELWTIDRIEIQGHSSFSEFNLSIRFNRDEKHFILPEEADLQVCYHALGNRIESDIHAAFRYKSISWVEED
;
A
#
# COMPACT_ATOMS: atom_id res chain seq x y z
N MET A 1 -46.93 59.87 53.17
CA MET A 1 -45.73 59.07 53.31
C MET A 1 -45.68 58.12 52.10
N ARG A 2 -44.95 58.56 51.05
CA ARG A 2 -44.83 57.84 49.80
C ARG A 2 -43.47 57.16 49.82
N ILE A 3 -43.42 55.85 49.75
CA ILE A 3 -42.18 55.05 49.65
C ILE A 3 -41.93 54.80 48.18
N GLU A 4 -40.75 55.21 47.75
CA GLU A 4 -40.28 55.14 46.35
C GLU A 4 -40.05 53.72 45.95
N THR A 5 -40.73 53.30 44.86
CA THR A 5 -40.62 52.02 44.23
C THR A 5 -39.64 52.07 43.05
N GLY A 6 -38.52 52.80 43.18
CA GLY A 6 -37.58 53.07 42.09
C GLY A 6 -36.31 52.16 42.00
N HIS A 7 -35.99 51.40 43.04
CA HIS A 7 -34.71 50.71 43.13
C HIS A 7 -34.74 49.16 42.88
N LEU A 8 -35.92 48.59 42.64
CA LEU A 8 -36.04 47.14 42.46
C LEU A 8 -35.99 46.69 40.97
N ILE A 9 -36.00 47.59 39.99
CA ILE A 9 -36.02 47.27 38.56
C ILE A 9 -34.60 47.23 37.97
N LEU A 10 -33.60 47.85 38.63
CA LEU A 10 -32.22 47.89 38.06
C LEU A 10 -31.38 46.68 38.47
N LEU A 11 -31.82 45.82 39.39
CA LEU A 11 -31.07 44.63 39.84
C LEU A 11 -31.46 43.35 39.10
N SER A 12 -32.54 43.37 38.32
CA SER A 12 -33.02 42.17 37.58
C SER A 12 -32.52 42.06 36.14
N ILE A 13 -31.87 43.10 35.59
CA ILE A 13 -31.35 43.10 34.23
C ILE A 13 -29.90 42.62 34.15
N LEU A 14 -29.18 42.52 35.27
CA LEU A 14 -27.77 42.09 35.28
C LEU A 14 -27.59 40.59 35.47
N LEU A 15 -28.66 39.79 35.56
CA LEU A 15 -28.61 38.35 35.83
C LEU A 15 -29.08 37.51 34.64
N LEU A 16 -29.29 38.10 33.46
CA LEU A 16 -29.69 37.40 32.22
C LEU A 16 -28.72 37.70 31.07
N CYS A 17 -27.42 37.75 31.38
CA CYS A 17 -26.44 37.50 30.35
C CYS A 17 -26.23 35.98 30.28
N PRO A 18 -26.83 35.26 29.31
CA PRO A 18 -26.40 33.89 29.08
C PRO A 18 -24.95 34.01 28.67
N LEU A 19 -24.06 33.49 29.52
CA LEU A 19 -22.72 33.10 29.12
C LEU A 19 -22.87 32.14 27.90
N VAL A 20 -22.97 32.74 26.72
CA VAL A 20 -22.67 32.05 25.49
C VAL A 20 -21.16 31.83 25.55
N HIS A 21 -20.77 30.89 26.42
CA HIS A 21 -19.56 30.13 26.18
C HIS A 21 -19.87 29.36 24.90
N SER A 22 -19.58 29.99 23.77
CA SER A 22 -19.30 29.28 22.56
C SER A 22 -18.15 28.34 22.94
N ASP A 23 -18.51 27.15 23.38
CA ASP A 23 -17.67 25.97 23.32
C ASP A 23 -17.19 25.84 21.86
N LEU A 24 -16.14 26.57 21.52
CA LEU A 24 -15.21 26.23 20.46
C LEU A 24 -14.49 24.94 20.90
N ARG A 25 -15.26 23.89 21.18
CA ARG A 25 -14.76 22.55 21.11
C ARG A 25 -14.41 22.38 19.67
N ALA A 26 -13.12 22.49 19.36
CA ALA A 26 -12.57 21.95 18.15
C ALA A 26 -13.13 20.53 18.07
N GLN A 27 -14.08 20.32 17.17
CA GLN A 27 -14.81 19.06 17.05
C GLN A 27 -13.76 18.05 16.65
N GLU A 28 -13.31 17.25 17.62
CA GLU A 28 -12.28 16.23 17.40
C GLU A 28 -12.80 15.32 16.29
N LYS A 29 -12.21 15.46 15.11
CA LYS A 29 -12.66 14.72 13.93
C LYS A 29 -12.58 13.24 14.26
N THR A 30 -13.67 12.52 14.10
CA THR A 30 -13.66 11.07 14.30
C THR A 30 -12.57 10.42 13.43
N PRO A 31 -11.99 9.28 13.83
CA PRO A 31 -10.95 8.59 13.06
C PRO A 31 -11.31 8.35 11.59
N VAL A 32 -12.58 8.14 11.30
CA VAL A 32 -13.11 7.99 9.93
C VAL A 32 -13.10 9.33 9.19
N THR A 33 -13.55 10.42 9.83
CA THR A 33 -13.59 11.75 9.19
C THR A 33 -12.20 12.25 8.87
N ARG A 34 -11.24 12.01 9.78
CA ARG A 34 -9.85 12.39 9.59
C ARG A 34 -9.19 11.57 8.48
N ALA A 35 -9.35 10.23 8.49
CA ALA A 35 -8.85 9.35 7.43
C ALA A 35 -9.39 9.76 6.06
N ASN A 36 -10.70 10.04 5.95
CA ASN A 36 -11.29 10.49 4.69
C ASN A 36 -10.73 11.83 4.21
N SER A 37 -10.43 12.76 5.12
CA SER A 37 -9.79 14.04 4.77
C SER A 37 -8.39 13.83 4.20
N ILE A 38 -7.57 13.01 4.87
CA ILE A 38 -6.23 12.64 4.41
C ILE A 38 -6.30 11.94 3.06
N MET A 39 -7.14 10.91 2.93
CA MET A 39 -7.25 10.13 1.69
C MET A 39 -7.73 10.95 0.50
N ARG A 40 -8.53 12.00 0.71
CA ARG A 40 -8.87 12.93 -0.38
C ARG A 40 -7.64 13.65 -0.92
N GLN A 41 -6.72 14.07 -0.05
CA GLN A 41 -5.46 14.72 -0.47
C GLN A 41 -4.56 13.72 -1.19
N VAL A 42 -4.36 12.53 -0.62
CA VAL A 42 -3.54 11.47 -1.23
C VAL A 42 -4.07 11.09 -2.61
N ILE A 43 -5.38 10.85 -2.75
CA ILE A 43 -6.01 10.51 -4.03
C ILE A 43 -5.92 11.65 -5.03
N HIS A 44 -6.00 12.90 -4.57
CA HIS A 44 -5.84 14.08 -5.44
C HIS A 44 -4.41 14.20 -5.98
N GLN A 45 -3.40 13.85 -5.16
CA GLN A 45 -1.99 13.89 -5.56
C GLN A 45 -1.54 12.65 -6.36
N ALA A 46 -2.23 11.52 -6.21
CA ALA A 46 -1.84 10.26 -6.83
C ALA A 46 -1.59 10.34 -8.36
N PRO A 47 -2.41 11.03 -9.18
CA PRO A 47 -2.13 11.17 -10.60
C PRO A 47 -0.83 11.92 -10.92
N ILE A 48 -0.43 12.88 -10.08
CA ILE A 48 0.83 13.60 -10.23
C ILE A 48 1.99 12.62 -10.00
N TYR A 49 1.95 11.88 -8.91
CA TYR A 49 2.99 10.90 -8.58
C TYR A 49 3.00 9.69 -9.52
N GLU A 50 1.88 9.34 -10.15
CA GLU A 50 1.82 8.31 -11.17
C GLU A 50 2.63 8.70 -12.41
N HIS A 51 2.66 9.98 -12.79
CA HIS A 51 3.20 10.46 -14.06
C HIS A 51 4.49 11.26 -13.93
N VAL A 52 4.92 11.62 -12.72
CA VAL A 52 6.14 12.45 -12.53
C VAL A 52 7.42 11.70 -12.89
N LEU A 53 7.41 10.38 -12.87
CA LEU A 53 8.56 9.52 -13.15
C LEU A 53 8.57 9.16 -14.63
N GLU A 54 9.60 9.56 -15.35
CA GLU A 54 9.80 9.22 -16.76
C GLU A 54 10.45 7.85 -16.93
N SER A 55 11.59 7.64 -16.28
CA SER A 55 12.32 6.36 -16.34
C SER A 55 13.25 6.17 -15.17
N TYR A 56 13.64 4.92 -14.91
CA TYR A 56 14.75 4.59 -14.03
C TYR A 56 15.44 3.29 -14.40
N GLU A 57 16.69 3.17 -13.95
CA GLU A 57 17.42 1.91 -13.89
C GLU A 57 17.79 1.60 -12.45
N ALA A 58 17.46 0.38 -11.99
CA ALA A 58 17.77 -0.08 -10.64
C ALA A 58 18.38 -1.48 -10.65
N GLU A 59 19.39 -1.70 -9.83
CA GLU A 59 19.78 -3.04 -9.43
C GLU A 59 18.72 -3.59 -8.49
N THR A 60 18.22 -4.78 -8.81
CA THR A 60 17.19 -5.46 -8.03
C THR A 60 17.76 -6.75 -7.47
N TYR A 61 17.73 -6.89 -6.16
CA TYR A 61 18.06 -8.12 -5.47
C TYR A 61 16.79 -8.77 -4.95
N VAL A 62 16.58 -10.04 -5.26
CA VAL A 62 15.41 -10.80 -4.83
C VAL A 62 15.85 -12.09 -4.19
N LYS A 63 15.36 -12.37 -3.01
CA LYS A 63 15.51 -13.68 -2.35
C LYS A 63 14.15 -14.23 -1.95
N GLY A 64 14.03 -15.54 -1.96
CA GLY A 64 12.77 -16.15 -1.57
C GLY A 64 12.92 -17.59 -1.09
N ARG A 65 11.90 -18.01 -0.35
CA ARG A 65 11.71 -19.36 0.10
C ARG A 65 10.31 -19.81 -0.31
N THR A 66 10.22 -21.03 -0.80
CA THR A 66 8.95 -21.70 -1.03
C THR A 66 8.89 -22.96 -0.17
N HIS A 67 7.79 -23.12 0.53
CA HIS A 67 7.51 -24.29 1.37
C HIS A 67 6.20 -24.96 0.95
N VAL A 68 6.18 -26.30 0.93
CA VAL A 68 5.00 -27.09 0.56
C VAL A 68 4.56 -27.94 1.76
N PRO A 69 3.81 -27.34 2.72
CA PRO A 69 3.37 -28.06 3.93
C PRO A 69 2.44 -29.23 3.60
N ARG A 70 1.62 -29.10 2.57
CA ARG A 70 0.72 -30.17 2.12
C ARG A 70 0.96 -30.48 0.66
N LYS A 71 1.46 -31.70 0.39
CA LYS A 71 1.79 -32.19 -0.94
C LYS A 71 1.06 -33.49 -1.21
N ASN A 72 0.32 -33.57 -2.29
CA ASN A 72 -0.29 -34.78 -2.78
C ASN A 72 0.26 -35.18 -4.18
N LYS A 73 -0.12 -36.37 -4.65
CA LYS A 73 0.39 -36.89 -5.94
C LYS A 73 -0.02 -36.05 -7.16
N LEU A 74 -1.07 -35.22 -7.03
CA LEU A 74 -1.56 -34.38 -8.13
C LEU A 74 -0.69 -33.14 -8.37
N LEU A 75 0.19 -32.76 -7.40
CA LEU A 75 1.11 -31.64 -7.57
C LEU A 75 2.01 -31.79 -8.81
N ARG A 76 2.35 -33.03 -9.19
CA ARG A 76 3.12 -33.31 -10.40
C ARG A 76 2.47 -32.77 -11.68
N TYR A 77 1.15 -32.59 -11.70
CA TYR A 77 0.43 -32.01 -12.85
C TYR A 77 0.35 -30.48 -12.77
N ALA A 78 0.59 -29.91 -11.59
CA ALA A 78 0.61 -28.47 -11.38
C ALA A 78 2.00 -27.84 -11.62
N TYR A 79 3.02 -28.61 -12.03
CA TYR A 79 4.39 -28.13 -12.20
C TYR A 79 4.51 -27.02 -13.28
N LEU A 80 3.54 -26.93 -14.19
CA LEU A 80 3.49 -25.85 -15.19
C LEU A 80 3.13 -24.50 -14.55
N VAL A 81 2.39 -24.54 -13.44
CA VAL A 81 1.96 -23.36 -12.69
C VAL A 81 2.91 -23.11 -11.50
N PHE A 82 3.44 -24.20 -10.92
CA PHE A 82 4.34 -24.15 -9.76
C PHE A 82 5.63 -24.90 -10.07
N PRO A 83 6.74 -24.21 -10.33
CA PRO A 83 8.00 -24.79 -10.78
C PRO A 83 8.80 -25.46 -9.67
N ILE A 84 8.15 -26.12 -8.75
CA ILE A 84 8.81 -26.88 -7.69
C ILE A 84 9.16 -28.26 -8.27
N GLU A 85 10.45 -28.60 -8.29
CA GLU A 85 10.90 -29.93 -8.71
C GLU A 85 10.31 -31.03 -7.81
N ARG A 86 10.25 -32.23 -8.37
CA ARG A 86 9.46 -33.36 -7.87
C ARG A 86 9.63 -33.74 -6.40
N HIS A 87 10.70 -33.29 -5.71
CA HIS A 87 11.07 -33.87 -4.43
C HIS A 87 11.21 -32.95 -3.22
N PRO A 88 11.75 -31.73 -3.24
CA PRO A 88 11.88 -30.97 -2.02
C PRO A 88 10.54 -30.36 -1.59
N ARG A 89 10.34 -30.30 -0.28
CA ARG A 89 9.27 -29.51 0.33
C ARG A 89 9.65 -28.04 0.48
N ASP A 90 10.94 -27.79 0.43
CA ASP A 90 11.55 -26.46 0.58
C ASP A 90 12.41 -26.16 -0.61
N ALA A 91 12.28 -24.96 -1.12
CA ALA A 91 13.11 -24.40 -2.18
C ALA A 91 13.53 -22.98 -1.81
N PHE A 92 14.77 -22.63 -2.13
CA PHE A 92 15.33 -21.31 -1.90
C PHE A 92 15.85 -20.75 -3.21
N PHE A 93 15.78 -19.45 -3.35
CA PHE A 93 16.40 -18.75 -4.46
C PHE A 93 16.91 -17.37 -4.05
N GLU A 94 17.96 -16.96 -4.71
CA GLU A 94 18.52 -15.62 -4.69
C GLU A 94 18.80 -15.20 -6.12
N MET A 95 18.42 -13.99 -6.47
CA MET A 95 18.59 -13.43 -7.80
C MET A 95 19.07 -12.00 -7.70
N SER A 96 19.99 -11.62 -8.55
CA SER A 96 20.29 -10.23 -8.83
C SER A 96 19.96 -9.94 -10.29
N GLY A 97 19.44 -8.76 -10.53
CA GLY A 97 19.02 -8.35 -11.85
C GLY A 97 19.07 -6.85 -12.02
N LEU A 98 18.76 -6.43 -13.22
CA LEU A 98 18.61 -5.04 -13.60
C LEU A 98 17.16 -4.81 -14.00
N THR A 99 16.50 -3.90 -13.29
CA THR A 99 15.15 -3.46 -13.62
C THR A 99 15.24 -2.09 -14.30
N ARG A 100 14.66 -1.98 -15.48
CA ARG A 100 14.45 -0.73 -16.19
C ARG A 100 12.98 -0.44 -16.27
N TYR A 101 12.62 0.75 -15.89
CA TYR A 101 11.27 1.29 -15.99
C TYR A 101 11.24 2.40 -17.03
N ASP A 102 10.25 2.37 -17.89
CA ASP A 102 9.90 3.46 -18.80
C ASP A 102 8.39 3.74 -18.62
N ALA A 103 8.01 4.99 -18.45
CA ALA A 103 6.59 5.38 -18.33
C ALA A 103 5.80 5.06 -19.62
N PRO A 104 4.51 4.75 -19.53
CA PRO A 104 3.77 4.38 -18.33
C PRO A 104 3.85 2.86 -18.06
N ASN A 105 4.33 2.48 -16.91
CA ASN A 105 4.29 1.09 -16.40
C ASN A 105 4.98 0.02 -17.27
N HIS A 106 6.01 0.38 -18.04
CA HIS A 106 6.81 -0.55 -18.82
C HIS A 106 8.05 -0.98 -18.03
N TYR A 107 8.03 -2.22 -17.53
CA TYR A 107 9.13 -2.81 -16.80
C TYR A 107 9.87 -3.83 -17.66
N ARG A 108 11.20 -3.71 -17.73
CA ARG A 108 12.10 -4.68 -18.34
C ARG A 108 13.05 -5.21 -17.29
N ASN A 109 13.00 -6.50 -17.04
CA ASN A 109 13.82 -7.17 -16.04
C ASN A 109 14.83 -8.10 -16.71
N GLU A 110 16.09 -7.92 -16.38
CA GLU A 110 17.21 -8.72 -16.84
C GLU A 110 17.86 -9.43 -15.66
N ILE A 111 18.00 -10.75 -15.73
CA ILE A 111 18.67 -11.52 -14.70
C ILE A 111 20.17 -11.42 -14.95
N VAL A 112 20.92 -10.96 -13.96
CA VAL A 112 22.38 -10.91 -13.98
C VAL A 112 22.98 -12.16 -13.35
N ALA A 113 22.44 -12.59 -12.22
CA ALA A 113 22.88 -13.78 -11.52
C ALA A 113 21.71 -14.46 -10.80
N ILE A 114 21.76 -15.78 -10.70
CA ILE A 114 20.77 -16.56 -10.00
C ILE A 114 21.42 -17.72 -9.29
N ASN A 115 21.04 -17.92 -8.03
CA ASN A 115 21.38 -19.08 -7.22
C ASN A 115 20.07 -19.66 -6.68
N SER A 116 19.83 -20.94 -6.95
CA SER A 116 18.57 -21.59 -6.50
C SER A 116 18.78 -23.04 -6.18
N SER A 117 18.11 -23.51 -5.13
CA SER A 117 17.93 -24.91 -4.86
C SER A 117 16.59 -25.36 -5.43
N HIS A 118 16.59 -26.29 -6.39
CA HIS A 118 15.38 -26.95 -6.86
C HIS A 118 14.29 -26.07 -7.51
N LEU A 119 14.60 -24.86 -7.94
CA LEU A 119 13.71 -24.00 -8.69
C LEU A 119 14.25 -23.78 -10.10
N ALA A 120 13.38 -23.95 -11.11
CA ALA A 120 13.64 -23.43 -12.45
C ALA A 120 13.50 -21.89 -12.45
N ALA A 121 14.34 -21.23 -11.66
CA ALA A 121 14.17 -19.84 -11.23
C ALA A 121 14.14 -18.84 -12.39
N GLY A 122 14.85 -19.12 -13.50
CA GLY A 122 14.88 -18.21 -14.64
C GLY A 122 13.50 -18.00 -15.32
N ARG A 123 12.61 -18.96 -15.18
CA ARG A 123 11.27 -18.89 -15.78
C ARG A 123 10.30 -18.01 -14.94
N HIS A 124 10.49 -17.97 -13.62
CA HIS A 124 9.59 -17.32 -12.66
C HIS A 124 10.05 -15.93 -12.21
N TYR A 125 11.27 -15.53 -12.57
CA TYR A 125 11.76 -14.19 -12.26
C TYR A 125 10.82 -13.10 -12.78
N LYS A 126 10.32 -13.23 -14.01
CA LYS A 126 9.38 -12.24 -14.58
C LYS A 126 8.08 -12.14 -13.78
N GLU A 127 7.57 -13.27 -13.30
CA GLU A 127 6.35 -13.33 -12.50
C GLU A 127 6.59 -12.71 -11.13
N ILE A 128 7.68 -13.07 -10.44
CA ILE A 128 8.07 -12.50 -9.15
C ILE A 128 8.31 -11.00 -9.28
N ALA A 129 9.06 -10.58 -10.30
CA ALA A 129 9.31 -9.17 -10.57
C ALA A 129 8.01 -8.38 -10.83
N SER A 130 7.03 -8.99 -11.50
CA SER A 130 5.74 -8.33 -11.75
C SER A 130 4.92 -8.05 -10.48
N PHE A 131 5.15 -8.82 -9.41
CA PHE A 131 4.50 -8.56 -8.12
C PHE A 131 5.15 -7.43 -7.33
N VAL A 132 6.45 -7.26 -7.46
CA VAL A 132 7.21 -6.26 -6.69
C VAL A 132 7.44 -4.96 -7.47
N ASN A 133 7.47 -5.04 -8.81
CA ASN A 133 7.58 -3.90 -9.70
C ASN A 133 6.19 -3.36 -10.03
N LEU A 134 5.65 -2.52 -9.17
CA LEU A 134 4.36 -1.89 -9.40
C LEU A 134 4.38 -0.42 -8.98
N ASN A 135 3.66 0.40 -9.74
CA ASN A 135 3.41 1.77 -9.35
C ASN A 135 2.15 1.79 -8.47
N VAL A 136 2.34 2.06 -7.17
CA VAL A 136 1.22 2.07 -6.19
C VAL A 136 0.26 3.23 -6.39
N TYR A 137 0.69 4.29 -7.08
CA TYR A 137 -0.14 5.45 -7.41
C TYR A 137 -1.05 5.20 -8.61
N SER A 138 -0.80 4.14 -9.40
CA SER A 138 -1.71 3.75 -10.48
C SER A 138 -3.07 3.34 -9.94
N PRO A 139 -4.18 3.70 -10.62
CA PRO A 139 -5.53 3.37 -10.17
C PRO A 139 -5.81 1.88 -10.09
N THR A 140 -5.05 1.07 -10.83
CA THR A 140 -5.17 -0.40 -10.86
C THR A 140 -3.81 -1.05 -10.97
N ILE A 141 -3.69 -2.27 -10.44
CA ILE A 141 -2.50 -3.11 -10.55
C ILE A 141 -2.83 -4.46 -11.21
N TYR A 142 -1.79 -5.23 -11.56
CA TYR A 142 -1.88 -6.57 -12.14
C TYR A 142 -2.79 -6.63 -13.36
N ASN A 143 -2.42 -5.89 -14.42
CA ASN A 143 -3.16 -5.80 -15.69
C ASN A 143 -4.62 -5.34 -15.50
N LYS A 144 -4.84 -4.35 -14.66
CA LYS A 144 -6.16 -3.82 -14.30
C LYS A 144 -7.07 -4.84 -13.59
N GLY A 145 -6.47 -5.89 -13.04
CA GLY A 145 -7.19 -6.93 -12.30
C GLY A 145 -7.66 -6.48 -10.92
N MET A 146 -6.91 -5.58 -10.27
CA MET A 146 -7.21 -5.12 -8.91
C MET A 146 -7.22 -3.60 -8.83
N ILE A 147 -8.20 -3.06 -8.11
CA ILE A 147 -8.41 -1.61 -7.91
C ILE A 147 -7.60 -1.17 -6.69
N MET A 148 -6.81 -0.12 -6.85
CA MET A 148 -5.99 0.42 -5.77
C MET A 148 -6.79 1.37 -4.87
N PRO A 149 -6.42 1.48 -3.57
CA PRO A 149 -7.04 2.43 -2.64
C PRO A 149 -6.73 3.90 -2.97
N LEU A 150 -5.82 4.15 -3.91
CA LEU A 150 -5.48 5.48 -4.43
C LEU A 150 -6.21 5.81 -5.74
N SER A 151 -7.04 4.91 -6.25
CA SER A 151 -7.89 5.16 -7.42
C SER A 151 -8.78 6.38 -7.20
N PRO A 152 -9.05 7.21 -8.24
CA PRO A 152 -9.98 8.33 -8.15
C PRO A 152 -11.36 7.96 -7.60
N ASP A 153 -11.80 6.74 -7.87
CA ASP A 153 -13.08 6.19 -7.41
C ASP A 153 -12.99 5.40 -6.09
N ALA A 154 -11.85 5.45 -5.38
CA ALA A 154 -11.57 4.61 -4.21
C ALA A 154 -12.69 4.65 -3.14
N PHE A 155 -13.30 5.81 -2.91
CA PHE A 155 -14.40 5.94 -1.95
C PHE A 155 -15.68 5.17 -2.32
N LYS A 156 -15.84 4.75 -3.58
CA LYS A 156 -16.93 3.86 -4.01
C LYS A 156 -16.68 2.42 -3.55
N TYR A 157 -15.42 2.03 -3.47
CA TYR A 157 -15.00 0.65 -3.22
C TYR A 157 -14.52 0.41 -1.80
N TYR A 158 -13.95 1.42 -1.15
CA TYR A 158 -13.27 1.30 0.15
C TYR A 158 -13.87 2.19 1.23
N THR A 159 -13.70 1.75 2.47
CA THR A 159 -13.80 2.57 3.68
C THR A 159 -12.41 2.79 4.22
N PHE A 160 -12.17 3.99 4.78
CA PHE A 160 -10.90 4.39 5.35
C PHE A 160 -11.05 4.72 6.83
N ARG A 161 -10.12 4.26 7.64
CA ARG A 161 -10.08 4.53 9.07
C ARG A 161 -8.65 4.76 9.52
N GLN A 162 -8.43 5.81 10.28
CA GLN A 162 -7.14 6.03 10.93
C GLN A 162 -6.95 5.01 12.06
N GLU A 163 -5.82 4.32 12.07
CA GLU A 163 -5.38 3.43 13.14
C GLU A 163 -4.39 4.21 14.03
N GLY A 164 -4.59 4.14 15.36
CA GLY A 164 -3.80 4.92 16.32
C GLY A 164 -4.35 6.33 16.55
N THR A 165 -3.94 6.95 17.64
CA THR A 165 -4.47 8.23 18.11
C THR A 165 -3.58 9.44 17.85
N ASP A 166 -2.28 9.24 17.63
CA ASP A 166 -1.32 10.34 17.67
C ASP A 166 -0.70 10.65 16.31
N THR A 167 -0.90 11.89 15.87
CA THR A 167 -0.11 12.50 14.81
C THR A 167 1.07 13.21 15.49
N ILE A 168 2.17 12.50 15.64
CA ILE A 168 3.44 13.12 15.96
C ILE A 168 4.01 13.63 14.66
N SER A 169 4.38 14.90 14.58
CA SER A 169 5.02 15.50 13.40
C SER A 169 6.21 14.63 12.94
N GLY A 170 6.24 14.29 11.67
CA GLY A 170 7.29 13.44 11.07
C GLY A 170 7.04 11.92 11.18
N ILE A 171 5.94 11.47 11.81
CA ILE A 171 5.55 10.06 11.81
C ILE A 171 4.41 9.87 10.81
N PRO A 172 4.53 8.93 9.83
CA PRO A 172 3.47 8.66 8.89
C PRO A 172 2.16 8.22 9.56
N VAL A 173 1.05 8.76 9.09
CA VAL A 173 -0.29 8.42 9.60
C VAL A 173 -0.70 7.06 9.03
N ASN A 174 -1.03 6.11 9.91
CA ASN A 174 -1.55 4.82 9.48
C ASN A 174 -3.05 4.92 9.17
N ILE A 175 -3.41 4.60 7.92
CA ILE A 175 -4.78 4.55 7.44
C ILE A 175 -5.09 3.14 6.95
N ARG A 176 -5.99 2.47 7.65
CA ARG A 176 -6.54 1.20 7.23
C ARG A 176 -7.58 1.42 6.15
N PHE A 177 -7.49 0.66 5.05
CA PHE A 177 -8.50 0.59 4.02
C PHE A 177 -9.14 -0.80 3.97
N THR A 178 -10.45 -0.84 3.81
CA THR A 178 -11.22 -2.08 3.80
C THR A 178 -12.27 -2.02 2.69
N PRO A 179 -12.42 -3.08 1.87
CA PRO A 179 -13.44 -3.14 0.85
C PRO A 179 -14.86 -2.99 1.44
N ARG A 180 -15.72 -2.24 0.77
CA ARG A 180 -17.15 -2.14 1.13
C ARG A 180 -17.92 -3.42 0.84
N GLN A 181 -17.43 -4.20 -0.13
CA GLN A 181 -18.01 -5.48 -0.53
C GLN A 181 -16.87 -6.46 -0.82
N TRP A 182 -17.11 -7.73 -0.56
CA TRP A 182 -16.15 -8.77 -0.93
C TRP A 182 -16.00 -8.86 -2.45
N SER A 183 -14.79 -8.81 -2.95
CA SER A 183 -14.47 -8.99 -4.37
C SER A 183 -13.00 -9.36 -4.55
N GLN A 184 -12.68 -10.27 -5.46
CA GLN A 184 -11.31 -10.58 -5.84
C GLN A 184 -10.57 -9.42 -6.52
N LYS A 185 -11.30 -8.38 -6.92
CA LYS A 185 -10.73 -7.15 -7.51
C LYS A 185 -10.41 -6.09 -6.46
N LEU A 186 -10.77 -6.31 -5.21
CA LEU A 186 -10.57 -5.35 -4.14
C LEU A 186 -9.56 -5.87 -3.13
N LEU A 187 -8.82 -4.94 -2.56
CA LEU A 187 -7.73 -5.16 -1.64
C LEU A 187 -8.11 -4.68 -0.24
N SER A 188 -7.45 -5.19 0.78
CA SER A 188 -7.47 -4.61 2.13
C SER A 188 -6.06 -4.35 2.59
N GLY A 189 -5.88 -3.49 3.62
CA GLY A 189 -4.55 -3.24 4.14
C GLY A 189 -4.39 -1.90 4.83
N ASN A 190 -3.15 -1.42 4.87
CA ASN A 190 -2.76 -0.18 5.52
C ASN A 190 -1.95 0.70 4.57
N LEU A 191 -2.17 2.00 4.68
CA LEU A 191 -1.39 3.06 4.05
C LEU A 191 -0.73 3.90 5.14
N TYR A 192 0.58 4.08 5.06
CA TYR A 192 1.33 4.96 5.94
C TYR A 192 1.64 6.23 5.17
N VAL A 193 0.88 7.29 5.46
CA VAL A 193 0.87 8.54 4.70
C VAL A 193 1.70 9.59 5.43
N THR A 194 2.57 10.28 4.71
CA THR A 194 3.26 11.48 5.21
C THR A 194 2.33 12.69 5.12
N ASP A 195 2.46 13.65 6.03
CA ASP A 195 1.57 14.81 6.13
C ASP A 195 2.00 16.00 5.25
N GLU A 196 3.26 16.11 4.88
CA GLU A 196 3.78 17.25 4.12
C GLU A 196 3.47 17.16 2.63
N LEU A 197 3.73 16.00 2.00
CA LEU A 197 3.58 15.80 0.56
C LEU A 197 2.44 14.86 0.19
N TRP A 198 1.71 14.32 1.16
CA TRP A 198 0.66 13.31 0.96
C TRP A 198 1.17 12.07 0.22
N THR A 199 2.44 11.73 0.42
CA THR A 199 3.08 10.54 -0.17
C THR A 199 2.91 9.32 0.71
N ILE A 200 3.18 8.17 0.15
CA ILE A 200 3.13 6.88 0.85
C ILE A 200 4.53 6.51 1.31
N ASP A 201 4.76 6.43 2.61
CA ASP A 201 5.99 5.91 3.20
C ASP A 201 6.04 4.38 3.12
N ARG A 202 4.89 3.73 3.35
CA ARG A 202 4.72 2.29 3.24
C ARG A 202 3.28 1.95 2.88
N ILE A 203 3.10 0.90 2.11
CA ILE A 203 1.80 0.29 1.85
C ILE A 203 1.83 -1.19 2.19
N GLU A 204 0.80 -1.67 2.84
CA GLU A 204 0.57 -3.09 3.09
C GLU A 204 -0.74 -3.48 2.41
N ILE A 205 -0.67 -4.46 1.53
CA ILE A 205 -1.78 -4.89 0.70
C ILE A 205 -2.07 -6.36 0.95
N GLN A 206 -3.31 -6.69 1.17
CA GLN A 206 -3.81 -8.06 1.21
C GLN A 206 -4.80 -8.26 0.07
N GLY A 207 -4.57 -9.28 -0.74
CA GLY A 207 -5.42 -9.66 -1.83
C GLY A 207 -5.67 -11.16 -1.87
N HIS A 208 -6.70 -11.57 -2.58
CA HIS A 208 -7.05 -12.97 -2.73
C HIS A 208 -7.65 -13.24 -4.11
N SER A 209 -7.44 -14.45 -4.58
CA SER A 209 -8.06 -15.00 -5.78
C SER A 209 -8.70 -16.35 -5.45
N SER A 210 -9.28 -17.02 -6.44
CA SER A 210 -9.84 -18.37 -6.25
C SER A 210 -8.82 -19.41 -5.77
N PHE A 211 -7.53 -19.17 -6.01
CA PHE A 211 -6.46 -20.16 -5.77
C PHE A 211 -5.30 -19.60 -4.95
N SER A 212 -5.29 -18.33 -4.61
CA SER A 212 -4.20 -17.72 -3.87
C SER A 212 -4.65 -16.59 -2.97
N GLU A 213 -3.91 -16.43 -1.88
CA GLU A 213 -3.94 -15.27 -0.99
C GLU A 213 -2.54 -14.69 -0.96
N PHE A 214 -2.43 -13.38 -0.91
CA PHE A 214 -1.14 -12.72 -0.81
C PHE A 214 -1.16 -11.53 0.14
N ASN A 215 -0.01 -11.29 0.76
CA ASN A 215 0.30 -10.08 1.51
C ASN A 215 1.52 -9.45 0.86
N LEU A 216 1.42 -8.20 0.47
CA LEU A 216 2.51 -7.42 -0.10
C LEU A 216 2.73 -6.18 0.74
N SER A 217 3.96 -5.99 1.22
CA SER A 217 4.40 -4.77 1.88
C SER A 217 5.45 -4.10 1.02
N ILE A 218 5.29 -2.82 0.73
CA ILE A 218 6.27 -2.01 0.00
C ILE A 218 6.63 -0.82 0.87
N ARG A 219 7.92 -0.63 1.10
CA ARG A 219 8.48 0.55 1.75
C ARG A 219 9.13 1.43 0.69
N PHE A 220 8.90 2.74 0.80
CA PHE A 220 9.45 3.74 -0.11
C PHE A 220 10.63 4.45 0.49
N ASN A 221 11.47 5.01 -0.38
CA ASN A 221 12.58 5.84 0.04
C ASN A 221 12.07 7.09 0.76
N ARG A 222 12.83 7.54 1.77
CA ARG A 222 12.50 8.75 2.55
C ARG A 222 13.30 9.96 2.12
N ASP A 223 14.22 9.80 1.19
CA ASP A 223 14.98 10.94 0.69
C ASP A 223 14.14 11.78 -0.30
N GLU A 224 14.42 13.07 -0.37
CA GLU A 224 13.66 14.03 -1.17
C GLU A 224 13.68 13.74 -2.69
N LYS A 225 14.63 12.92 -3.15
CA LYS A 225 14.79 12.61 -4.58
C LYS A 225 14.11 11.31 -5.00
N HIS A 226 13.87 10.40 -4.06
CA HIS A 226 13.41 9.03 -4.36
C HIS A 226 12.11 8.64 -3.65
N PHE A 227 11.43 9.57 -3.00
CA PHE A 227 10.31 9.34 -2.08
C PHE A 227 9.12 8.55 -2.66
N ILE A 228 8.98 8.47 -3.98
CA ILE A 228 7.94 7.66 -4.65
C ILE A 228 8.47 6.33 -5.17
N LEU A 229 9.75 6.04 -4.98
CA LEU A 229 10.40 4.85 -5.49
C LEU A 229 10.51 3.78 -4.38
N PRO A 230 10.15 2.52 -4.65
CA PRO A 230 10.30 1.44 -3.69
C PRO A 230 11.76 1.27 -3.24
N GLU A 231 11.97 1.10 -1.95
CA GLU A 231 13.25 0.70 -1.38
C GLU A 231 13.30 -0.80 -1.17
N GLU A 232 12.22 -1.34 -0.61
CA GLU A 232 12.07 -2.77 -0.33
C GLU A 232 10.63 -3.21 -0.57
N ALA A 233 10.47 -4.48 -0.92
CA ALA A 233 9.17 -5.13 -1.02
C ALA A 233 9.22 -6.54 -0.42
N ASP A 234 8.25 -6.86 0.41
CA ASP A 234 8.05 -8.19 1.00
C ASP A 234 6.72 -8.76 0.51
N LEU A 235 6.78 -9.92 -0.11
CA LEU A 235 5.61 -10.61 -0.64
C LEU A 235 5.49 -12.00 0.00
N GLN A 236 4.35 -12.25 0.61
CA GLN A 236 3.94 -13.58 1.06
C GLN A 236 2.78 -14.06 0.20
N VAL A 237 2.90 -15.25 -0.37
CA VAL A 237 1.83 -15.86 -1.18
C VAL A 237 1.53 -17.25 -0.67
N CYS A 238 0.26 -17.54 -0.51
CA CYS A 238 -0.22 -18.88 -0.23
C CYS A 238 -1.13 -19.35 -1.38
N TYR A 239 -0.71 -20.41 -2.08
CA TYR A 239 -1.49 -21.02 -3.14
C TYR A 239 -2.19 -22.28 -2.64
N HIS A 240 -3.45 -22.43 -3.05
CA HIS A 240 -4.26 -23.62 -2.83
C HIS A 240 -4.61 -24.26 -4.17
N ALA A 241 -3.92 -25.35 -4.55
CA ALA A 241 -4.13 -25.97 -5.84
C ALA A 241 -4.20 -27.49 -5.71
N LEU A 242 -5.28 -28.10 -6.23
CA LEU A 242 -5.46 -29.56 -6.29
C LEU A 242 -5.24 -30.25 -4.93
N GLY A 243 -5.69 -29.60 -3.82
CA GLY A 243 -5.50 -30.10 -2.46
C GLY A 243 -4.08 -29.96 -1.91
N ASN A 244 -3.19 -29.24 -2.60
CA ASN A 244 -1.87 -28.85 -2.12
C ASN A 244 -1.93 -27.44 -1.54
N ARG A 245 -1.02 -27.14 -0.62
CA ARG A 245 -0.75 -25.82 -0.08
C ARG A 245 0.71 -25.48 -0.35
N ILE A 246 0.96 -24.33 -0.95
CA ILE A 246 2.30 -23.84 -1.31
C ILE A 246 2.43 -22.44 -0.74
N GLU A 247 3.38 -22.24 0.12
CA GLU A 247 3.69 -20.96 0.77
C GLU A 247 4.99 -20.42 0.21
N SER A 248 5.02 -19.15 -0.16
CA SER A 248 6.21 -18.48 -0.66
C SER A 248 6.39 -17.16 0.06
N ASP A 249 7.59 -16.95 0.61
CA ASP A 249 8.05 -15.69 1.17
C ASP A 249 9.13 -15.14 0.26
N ILE A 250 8.97 -13.91 -0.20
CA ILE A 250 9.85 -13.25 -1.18
C ILE A 250 10.17 -11.87 -0.66
N HIS A 251 11.45 -11.52 -0.67
CA HIS A 251 11.95 -10.20 -0.33
C HIS A 251 12.70 -9.63 -1.53
N ALA A 252 12.42 -8.38 -1.88
CA ALA A 252 13.11 -7.64 -2.93
C ALA A 252 13.66 -6.32 -2.36
N ALA A 253 14.86 -5.95 -2.82
CA ALA A 253 15.48 -4.67 -2.51
C ALA A 253 15.94 -4.01 -3.80
N PHE A 254 15.84 -2.67 -3.86
CA PHE A 254 16.12 -1.87 -5.03
C PHE A 254 17.24 -0.88 -4.75
N ARG A 255 18.20 -0.78 -5.67
CA ARG A 255 19.25 0.24 -5.65
C ARG A 255 19.25 1.00 -6.97
N TYR A 256 18.77 2.23 -6.95
CA TYR A 256 18.65 3.07 -8.13
C TYR A 256 20.00 3.56 -8.62
N LYS A 257 20.25 3.46 -9.94
CA LYS A 257 21.47 3.92 -10.61
C LYS A 257 21.23 5.24 -11.34
N SER A 258 20.10 5.34 -12.01
CA SER A 258 19.69 6.52 -12.73
C SER A 258 18.19 6.69 -12.60
N ILE A 259 17.74 7.92 -12.55
CA ILE A 259 16.33 8.30 -12.47
C ILE A 259 16.15 9.54 -13.37
N SER A 260 15.13 9.50 -14.20
CA SER A 260 14.70 10.63 -15.03
C SER A 260 13.29 11.01 -14.61
N TRP A 261 13.10 12.29 -14.36
CA TRP A 261 11.82 12.88 -14.00
C TRP A 261 11.26 13.63 -15.20
N VAL A 262 9.94 13.67 -15.32
CA VAL A 262 9.26 14.50 -16.31
C VAL A 262 9.59 15.95 -15.99
N GLU A 263 10.19 16.67 -16.94
CA GLU A 263 10.45 18.12 -16.81
C GLU A 263 9.11 18.85 -16.88
N GLU A 264 8.86 19.75 -15.93
CA GLU A 264 7.76 20.70 -16.02
C GLU A 264 8.15 21.77 -17.04
N ASP A 265 7.40 21.88 -18.15
CA ASP A 265 7.50 22.96 -19.14
C ASP A 265 6.99 24.31 -18.57
#